data_84235a7589c9a94a6dc79be521f5bed4
#
_entry.id   84235a7589c9a94a6dc79be521f5bed4
#
_cell.length_a   1.000
_cell.length_b   1.000
_cell.length_c   1.000
_cell.angle_alpha   90.00
_cell.angle_beta   90.00
_cell.angle_gamma   90.00
#
_symmetry.space_group_name_H-M   'P 1'
#
loop_
_entity.id
_entity.type
_entity.pdbx_description
1 polymer ?
#
loop_
_entity_poly.entity_id
_entity_poly.type
_entity_poly.pdbx_seq_one_letter_code
_entity_poly.pdbx_strand_id
1 'polypeptide(L)'
;MKQIDKLIIITCLLLFAANAKADIYNSMKTFNSALLCLDSRYVDTVNVDALTETAIKAMLKELDPHSTYLSPKEVQQMNEGLGGSFEGIGVRYQMENDTLLVINTVSGGPSEKVGILAGDRIIMVGDSTIAGQKYDTNEIQRRLRGPKGSVVDLGVMRQGERELLWFKVERDKIPVYSIDASYMAAPEIGYIRLSRFAQTTPEEFDKAMGKLDEQGMKHLIVDLQDNGGGYLNSAVELADFFLPSSELVVYTEGRSDGKRNYLTRHLFDHFKGRVVVLINEQSASASEILAGCLQDLDRGVIVGRRSFGKGLVQSPVRMPNGGMIRLTISHYYTPSGRCIQKPYTKGDQKSYNEDLLNRFKQGELQSADSIDFADSLKCFTRNGRVVYGGGGIMPDIFVPLDTTTYTKPHRAVNAKGSLNKYIVQYFKAHQQELHQQYPTIEAFLDEKSGFKVTDEMVGGIIEQARKDSAQSNELDSLYTNEIFRSQVAAYLANDLYEQGAYSRIMNHTSDVFNAGMAIINDEHRYKELLKSK
;
A
#
# COMPACT_ATOMS: atom_id res chain seq x y z
N MET A 1 -35.61 -12.97 49.72
CA MET A 1 -35.05 -13.72 48.58
C MET A 1 -34.33 -12.80 47.55
N LYS A 2 -34.98 -11.87 46.88
CA LYS A 2 -34.31 -11.04 45.81
C LYS A 2 -33.07 -10.21 46.21
N GLN A 3 -32.84 -9.86 47.50
CA GLN A 3 -31.65 -9.14 47.95
C GLN A 3 -30.45 -10.05 48.23
N ILE A 4 -30.72 -11.27 48.71
CA ILE A 4 -29.65 -12.27 48.98
C ILE A 4 -29.05 -12.76 47.65
N ASP A 5 -29.90 -12.99 46.65
CA ASP A 5 -29.44 -13.42 45.29
C ASP A 5 -28.54 -12.37 44.64
N LYS A 6 -28.89 -11.08 44.80
CA LYS A 6 -28.04 -9.97 44.29
C LYS A 6 -26.68 -9.90 45.04
N LEU A 7 -26.67 -10.13 46.35
CA LEU A 7 -25.46 -10.11 47.15
C LEU A 7 -24.52 -11.27 46.77
N ILE A 8 -25.10 -12.47 46.55
CA ILE A 8 -24.36 -13.65 46.11
C ILE A 8 -23.74 -13.41 44.69
N ILE A 9 -24.49 -12.84 43.76
CA ILE A 9 -24.00 -12.54 42.42
C ILE A 9 -22.86 -11.52 42.45
N ILE A 10 -22.98 -10.45 43.27
CA ILE A 10 -21.94 -9.44 43.42
C ILE A 10 -20.68 -10.05 44.09
N THR A 11 -20.87 -10.91 45.09
CA THR A 11 -19.75 -11.58 45.77
C THR A 11 -19.06 -12.58 44.82
N CYS A 12 -19.80 -13.33 44.01
CA CYS A 12 -19.21 -14.20 42.98
C CYS A 12 -18.45 -13.42 41.91
N LEU A 13 -18.99 -12.29 41.46
CA LEU A 13 -18.30 -11.41 40.51
C LEU A 13 -17.01 -10.81 41.09
N LEU A 14 -17.02 -10.40 42.33
CA LEU A 14 -15.83 -9.90 43.04
C LEU A 14 -14.79 -10.99 43.26
N LEU A 15 -15.20 -12.22 43.59
CA LEU A 15 -14.30 -13.39 43.73
C LEU A 15 -13.73 -13.80 42.37
N PHE A 16 -14.51 -13.74 41.30
CA PHE A 16 -14.03 -14.02 39.95
C PHE A 16 -13.02 -12.96 39.46
N ALA A 17 -13.28 -11.67 39.74
CA ALA A 17 -12.36 -10.58 39.44
C ALA A 17 -11.07 -10.62 40.27
N ALA A 18 -11.16 -11.08 41.53
CA ALA A 18 -10.00 -11.28 42.43
C ALA A 18 -9.13 -12.47 41.99
N ASN A 19 -9.73 -13.58 41.57
CA ASN A 19 -9.01 -14.74 41.03
C ASN A 19 -8.31 -14.41 39.69
N ALA A 20 -8.95 -13.69 38.80
CA ALA A 20 -8.34 -13.27 37.52
C ALA A 20 -7.14 -12.32 37.72
N LYS A 21 -7.20 -11.44 38.75
CA LYS A 21 -6.06 -10.59 39.14
C LYS A 21 -4.91 -11.36 39.79
N ALA A 22 -5.24 -12.39 40.56
CA ALA A 22 -4.25 -13.26 41.17
C ALA A 22 -3.50 -14.09 40.14
N ASP A 23 -4.19 -14.55 39.08
CA ASP A 23 -3.62 -15.34 38.00
C ASP A 23 -2.61 -14.53 37.18
N ILE A 24 -2.94 -13.29 36.77
CA ILE A 24 -2.01 -12.44 36.00
C ILE A 24 -0.76 -12.09 36.82
N TYR A 25 -0.92 -11.85 38.14
CA TYR A 25 0.19 -11.53 39.05
C TYR A 25 1.16 -12.71 39.20
N ASN A 26 0.66 -13.93 39.32
CA ASN A 26 1.48 -15.14 39.38
C ASN A 26 2.22 -15.39 38.05
N SER A 27 1.55 -15.19 36.93
CA SER A 27 2.16 -15.28 35.61
C SER A 27 3.29 -14.26 35.41
N MET A 28 3.07 -13.01 35.84
CA MET A 28 4.11 -11.98 35.83
C MET A 28 5.32 -12.36 36.68
N LYS A 29 5.11 -12.88 37.91
CA LYS A 29 6.19 -13.37 38.77
C LYS A 29 6.98 -14.48 38.10
N THR A 30 6.30 -15.45 37.50
CA THR A 30 6.94 -16.56 36.82
C THR A 30 7.80 -16.06 35.64
N PHE A 31 7.27 -15.16 34.83
CA PHE A 31 7.99 -14.58 33.69
C PHE A 31 9.23 -13.79 34.15
N ASN A 32 9.08 -12.91 35.13
CA ASN A 32 10.19 -12.14 35.70
C ASN A 32 11.26 -13.04 36.31
N SER A 33 10.86 -14.10 37.07
CA SER A 33 11.80 -15.04 37.63
C SER A 33 12.58 -15.81 36.54
N ALA A 34 11.93 -16.15 35.44
CA ALA A 34 12.60 -16.79 34.30
C ALA A 34 13.65 -15.87 33.69
N LEU A 35 13.31 -14.60 33.42
CA LEU A 35 14.26 -13.62 32.87
C LEU A 35 15.47 -13.42 33.80
N LEU A 36 15.23 -13.24 35.12
CA LEU A 36 16.30 -13.10 36.09
C LEU A 36 17.19 -14.35 36.19
N CYS A 37 16.59 -15.54 36.07
CA CYS A 37 17.34 -16.80 36.07
C CYS A 37 18.24 -16.90 34.80
N LEU A 38 17.71 -16.54 33.65
CA LEU A 38 18.47 -16.54 32.38
C LEU A 38 19.65 -15.56 32.44
N ASP A 39 19.42 -14.35 32.92
CA ASP A 39 20.46 -13.32 33.03
C ASP A 39 21.57 -13.72 34.00
N SER A 40 21.19 -14.30 35.17
CA SER A 40 22.13 -14.56 36.25
C SER A 40 22.81 -15.93 36.23
N ARG A 41 22.25 -16.93 35.51
CA ARG A 41 22.69 -18.34 35.59
C ARG A 41 23.00 -19.00 34.26
N TYR A 42 22.68 -18.37 33.15
CA TYR A 42 23.04 -18.96 31.87
C TYR A 42 24.56 -18.98 31.68
N VAL A 43 25.08 -19.99 31.02
CA VAL A 43 26.52 -20.24 30.88
C VAL A 43 27.26 -19.11 30.17
N ASP A 44 26.61 -18.46 29.19
CA ASP A 44 27.15 -17.32 28.47
C ASP A 44 26.36 -16.03 28.74
N THR A 45 26.92 -14.89 28.36
CA THR A 45 26.20 -13.61 28.44
C THR A 45 24.98 -13.61 27.55
N VAL A 46 23.84 -13.16 28.06
CA VAL A 46 22.58 -13.04 27.30
C VAL A 46 22.21 -11.58 27.05
N ASN A 47 21.62 -11.34 25.88
CA ASN A 47 20.97 -10.06 25.60
C ASN A 47 19.50 -10.15 26.06
N VAL A 48 19.21 -9.64 27.27
CA VAL A 48 17.88 -9.71 27.89
C VAL A 48 16.83 -8.96 27.06
N ASP A 49 17.20 -7.84 26.43
CA ASP A 49 16.27 -7.08 25.56
C ASP A 49 15.85 -7.91 24.35
N ALA A 50 16.79 -8.58 23.68
CA ALA A 50 16.50 -9.44 22.53
C ALA A 50 15.64 -10.66 22.94
N LEU A 51 15.90 -11.24 24.12
CA LEU A 51 15.07 -12.33 24.66
C LEU A 51 13.65 -11.85 24.98
N THR A 52 13.52 -10.66 25.56
CA THR A 52 12.22 -10.05 25.88
C THR A 52 11.42 -9.80 24.60
N GLU A 53 12.04 -9.22 23.56
CA GLU A 53 11.38 -9.05 22.25
C GLU A 53 10.93 -10.38 21.64
N THR A 54 11.77 -11.41 21.73
CA THR A 54 11.45 -12.76 21.23
C THR A 54 10.25 -13.35 21.97
N ALA A 55 10.21 -13.21 23.28
CA ALA A 55 9.10 -13.69 24.12
C ALA A 55 7.78 -12.95 23.78
N ILE A 56 7.82 -11.61 23.63
CA ILE A 56 6.65 -10.82 23.24
C ILE A 56 6.14 -11.26 21.85
N LYS A 57 7.03 -11.40 20.87
CA LYS A 57 6.68 -11.88 19.54
C LYS A 57 6.04 -13.27 19.57
N ALA A 58 6.57 -14.18 20.39
CA ALA A 58 6.01 -15.52 20.58
C ALA A 58 4.59 -15.47 21.17
N MET A 59 4.37 -14.69 22.23
CA MET A 59 3.04 -14.53 22.82
C MET A 59 2.01 -13.97 21.82
N LEU A 60 2.38 -12.94 21.06
CA LEU A 60 1.47 -12.31 20.08
C LEU A 60 1.10 -13.27 18.96
N LYS A 61 2.03 -14.13 18.52
CA LYS A 61 1.79 -15.14 17.50
C LYS A 61 0.68 -16.13 17.87
N GLU A 62 0.48 -16.41 19.17
CA GLU A 62 -0.58 -17.30 19.66
C GLU A 62 -1.98 -16.64 19.66
N LEU A 63 -2.10 -15.33 19.38
CA LEU A 63 -3.38 -14.61 19.46
C LEU A 63 -4.08 -14.55 18.11
N ASP A 64 -3.46 -13.89 17.14
CA ASP A 64 -4.01 -13.67 15.79
C ASP A 64 -2.87 -13.33 14.80
N PRO A 65 -3.13 -13.37 13.47
CA PRO A 65 -2.08 -13.14 12.46
C PRO A 65 -1.58 -11.68 12.36
N HIS A 66 -2.24 -10.73 13.00
CA HIS A 66 -2.00 -9.29 12.82
C HIS A 66 -1.45 -8.61 14.07
N SER A 67 -1.62 -9.21 15.25
CA SER A 67 -0.97 -8.73 16.47
C SER A 67 0.54 -8.94 16.35
N THR A 68 1.31 -7.86 16.46
CA THR A 68 2.76 -7.91 16.26
C THR A 68 3.49 -6.93 17.15
N TYR A 69 4.75 -7.23 17.44
CA TYR A 69 5.69 -6.31 18.09
C TYR A 69 6.56 -5.66 17.03
N LEU A 70 6.72 -4.36 17.12
CA LEU A 70 7.61 -3.55 16.32
C LEU A 70 8.74 -3.04 17.21
N SER A 71 9.97 -3.23 16.79
CA SER A 71 11.15 -2.60 17.39
C SER A 71 11.10 -1.08 17.24
N PRO A 72 11.87 -0.30 18.02
CA PRO A 72 11.92 1.16 17.88
C PRO A 72 12.17 1.64 16.44
N LYS A 73 13.05 0.93 15.72
CA LYS A 73 13.36 1.21 14.31
C LYS A 73 12.15 0.97 13.38
N GLU A 74 11.45 -0.15 13.56
CA GLU A 74 10.25 -0.46 12.78
C GLU A 74 9.10 0.49 13.09
N VAL A 75 8.97 0.97 14.34
CA VAL A 75 8.00 2.02 14.72
C VAL A 75 8.27 3.32 13.96
N GLN A 76 9.53 3.74 13.87
CA GLN A 76 9.90 4.93 13.12
C GLN A 76 9.53 4.77 11.63
N GLN A 77 9.89 3.66 11.00
CA GLN A 77 9.59 3.39 9.58
C GLN A 77 8.08 3.36 9.31
N MET A 78 7.30 2.76 10.21
CA MET A 78 5.84 2.73 10.10
C MET A 78 5.25 4.15 10.20
N ASN A 79 5.70 4.95 11.15
CA ASN A 79 5.22 6.31 11.35
C ASN A 79 5.52 7.20 10.15
N GLU A 80 6.70 7.07 9.54
CA GLU A 80 7.06 7.79 8.32
C GLU A 80 6.12 7.45 7.16
N GLY A 81 5.87 6.15 6.92
CA GLY A 81 5.00 5.70 5.83
C GLY A 81 3.54 6.12 5.97
N LEU A 82 2.99 6.06 7.20
CA LEU A 82 1.60 6.40 7.48
C LEU A 82 1.40 7.89 7.83
N GLY A 83 2.43 8.57 8.30
CA GLY A 83 2.41 10.01 8.57
C GLY A 83 2.45 10.89 7.33
N GLY A 84 2.63 10.31 6.12
CA GLY A 84 2.67 11.01 4.85
C GLY A 84 3.96 11.81 4.61
N SER A 85 5.01 11.62 5.42
CA SER A 85 6.32 12.24 5.21
C SER A 85 7.41 11.52 5.98
N PHE A 86 8.65 11.63 5.50
CA PHE A 86 9.86 11.30 6.25
C PHE A 86 10.83 12.47 6.25
N GLU A 87 11.80 12.47 7.14
CA GLU A 87 12.81 13.53 7.22
C GLU A 87 14.11 13.09 6.55
N GLY A 88 14.60 13.91 5.58
CA GLY A 88 15.77 13.56 4.79
C GLY A 88 16.13 14.59 3.72
N ILE A 89 16.92 14.17 2.74
CA ILE A 89 17.44 15.05 1.69
C ILE A 89 16.54 15.20 0.45
N GLY A 90 15.53 14.32 0.26
CA GLY A 90 14.59 14.43 -0.86
C GLY A 90 15.18 14.04 -2.22
N VAL A 91 15.75 12.85 -2.34
CA VAL A 91 16.20 12.25 -3.61
C VAL A 91 15.54 10.89 -3.84
N ARG A 92 15.19 10.59 -5.08
CA ARG A 92 14.92 9.25 -5.58
C ARG A 92 16.22 8.73 -6.19
N TYR A 93 16.69 7.58 -5.74
CA TYR A 93 17.98 7.05 -6.16
C TYR A 93 17.94 5.55 -6.44
N GLN A 94 18.93 5.09 -7.15
CA GLN A 94 19.20 3.68 -7.40
C GLN A 94 20.68 3.38 -7.14
N MET A 95 20.96 2.17 -6.64
CA MET A 95 22.34 1.69 -6.54
C MET A 95 22.79 1.15 -7.90
N GLU A 96 23.84 1.74 -8.46
CA GLU A 96 24.45 1.31 -9.71
C GLU A 96 25.97 1.16 -9.52
N ASN A 97 26.49 -0.05 -9.72
CA ASN A 97 27.92 -0.37 -9.52
C ASN A 97 28.43 0.09 -8.14
N ASP A 98 27.68 -0.27 -7.10
CA ASP A 98 27.96 0.09 -5.70
C ASP A 98 28.10 1.61 -5.46
N THR A 99 27.37 2.42 -6.24
CA THR A 99 27.33 3.87 -6.14
C THR A 99 25.88 4.35 -6.18
N LEU A 100 25.55 5.37 -5.40
CA LEU A 100 24.21 5.96 -5.37
C LEU A 100 24.04 6.92 -6.55
N LEU A 101 23.23 6.52 -7.53
CA LEU A 101 22.84 7.35 -8.67
C LEU A 101 21.52 8.06 -8.35
N VAL A 102 21.48 9.38 -8.42
CA VAL A 102 20.25 10.19 -8.29
C VAL A 102 19.43 10.04 -9.58
N ILE A 103 18.23 9.53 -9.46
CA ILE A 103 17.25 9.45 -10.56
C ILE A 103 16.53 10.80 -10.68
N ASN A 104 15.95 11.28 -9.57
CA ASN A 104 15.29 12.59 -9.48
C ASN A 104 15.47 13.17 -8.09
N THR A 105 15.35 14.49 -7.98
CA THR A 105 15.09 15.19 -6.73
C THR A 105 13.58 15.34 -6.51
N VAL A 106 13.16 15.40 -5.23
CA VAL A 106 11.78 15.72 -4.91
C VAL A 106 11.56 17.21 -5.18
N SER A 107 10.50 17.53 -5.94
CA SER A 107 10.19 18.92 -6.31
C SER A 107 9.99 19.81 -5.06
N GLY A 108 10.63 20.96 -5.04
CA GLY A 108 10.69 21.86 -3.87
C GLY A 108 11.48 21.32 -2.68
N GLY A 109 12.10 20.14 -2.81
CA GLY A 109 12.83 19.45 -1.76
C GLY A 109 14.24 20.02 -1.49
N PRO A 110 14.89 19.55 -0.40
CA PRO A 110 16.22 20.05 0.00
C PRO A 110 17.30 19.89 -1.05
N SER A 111 17.38 18.73 -1.70
CA SER A 111 18.39 18.44 -2.71
C SER A 111 18.23 19.27 -3.98
N GLU A 112 16.98 19.51 -4.41
CA GLU A 112 16.72 20.39 -5.55
C GLU A 112 17.16 21.83 -5.26
N LYS A 113 16.84 22.34 -4.07
CA LYS A 113 17.18 23.71 -3.65
C LYS A 113 18.68 24.00 -3.67
N VAL A 114 19.52 23.00 -3.42
CA VAL A 114 20.97 23.16 -3.47
C VAL A 114 21.59 22.81 -4.83
N GLY A 115 20.77 22.40 -5.82
CA GLY A 115 21.21 22.15 -7.19
C GLY A 115 21.76 20.74 -7.44
N ILE A 116 21.35 19.74 -6.68
CA ILE A 116 21.55 18.33 -7.02
C ILE A 116 20.62 17.99 -8.19
N LEU A 117 21.13 17.28 -9.18
CA LEU A 117 20.46 16.99 -10.44
C LEU A 117 20.30 15.48 -10.66
N ALA A 118 19.35 15.12 -11.52
CA ALA A 118 19.26 13.76 -12.05
C ALA A 118 20.56 13.37 -12.77
N GLY A 119 21.04 12.16 -12.57
CA GLY A 119 22.33 11.67 -13.09
C GLY A 119 23.53 11.93 -12.18
N ASP A 120 23.41 12.72 -11.13
CA ASP A 120 24.44 12.89 -10.12
C ASP A 120 24.72 11.59 -9.37
N ARG A 121 25.98 11.36 -9.01
CA ARG A 121 26.40 10.23 -8.18
C ARG A 121 26.85 10.72 -6.81
N ILE A 122 26.13 10.34 -5.77
CA ILE A 122 26.56 10.65 -4.40
C ILE A 122 27.62 9.64 -3.99
N ILE A 123 28.84 10.15 -3.79
CA ILE A 123 30.03 9.37 -3.43
C ILE A 123 30.28 9.43 -1.93
N MET A 124 30.03 10.58 -1.31
CA MET A 124 30.28 10.81 0.11
C MET A 124 29.04 11.39 0.80
N VAL A 125 28.84 10.98 2.05
CA VAL A 125 27.82 11.51 2.96
C VAL A 125 28.51 11.88 4.28
N GLY A 126 28.59 13.17 4.58
CA GLY A 126 29.50 13.68 5.61
C GLY A 126 30.94 13.31 5.29
N ASP A 127 31.68 12.86 6.29
CA ASP A 127 33.07 12.43 6.15
C ASP A 127 33.23 10.98 5.65
N SER A 128 32.14 10.30 5.31
CA SER A 128 32.18 8.89 4.95
C SER A 128 31.96 8.69 3.45
N THR A 129 32.87 7.97 2.81
CA THR A 129 32.67 7.44 1.46
C THR A 129 31.60 6.36 1.51
N ILE A 130 30.58 6.46 0.64
CA ILE A 130 29.52 5.46 0.52
C ILE A 130 29.65 4.59 -0.74
N ALA A 131 30.34 5.08 -1.75
CA ALA A 131 30.62 4.34 -2.98
C ALA A 131 31.65 3.23 -2.72
N GLY A 132 31.43 2.04 -3.30
CA GLY A 132 32.33 0.89 -3.18
C GLY A 132 32.29 0.16 -1.83
N GLN A 133 31.33 0.50 -0.95
CA GLN A 133 31.26 -0.06 0.42
C GLN A 133 30.29 -1.24 0.55
N LYS A 134 29.55 -1.56 -0.51
CA LYS A 134 28.50 -2.61 -0.51
C LYS A 134 27.45 -2.44 0.58
N TYR A 135 27.13 -1.19 0.93
CA TYR A 135 26.06 -0.89 1.88
C TYR A 135 24.72 -1.33 1.34
N ASP A 136 23.90 -1.89 2.22
CA ASP A 136 22.51 -2.18 1.90
C ASP A 136 21.67 -0.88 1.82
N THR A 137 20.47 -0.99 1.28
CA THR A 137 19.56 0.15 1.12
C THR A 137 19.21 0.82 2.46
N ASN A 138 19.13 0.05 3.56
CA ASN A 138 18.81 0.60 4.88
C ASN A 138 19.96 1.45 5.42
N GLU A 139 21.19 1.01 5.23
CA GLU A 139 22.38 1.77 5.66
C GLU A 139 22.50 3.07 4.87
N ILE A 140 22.28 3.05 3.56
CA ILE A 140 22.24 4.25 2.72
C ILE A 140 21.13 5.21 3.21
N GLN A 141 19.91 4.70 3.41
CA GLN A 141 18.81 5.52 3.93
C GLN A 141 19.13 6.14 5.28
N ARG A 142 19.72 5.39 6.19
CA ARG A 142 20.11 5.88 7.51
C ARG A 142 21.06 7.07 7.45
N ARG A 143 21.97 7.11 6.47
CA ARG A 143 22.94 8.20 6.28
C ARG A 143 22.31 9.43 5.64
N LEU A 144 21.39 9.24 4.69
CA LEU A 144 20.72 10.34 3.99
C LEU A 144 19.60 10.96 4.82
N ARG A 145 18.94 10.18 5.69
CA ARG A 145 17.89 10.65 6.59
C ARG A 145 18.47 11.32 7.83
N GLY A 146 17.64 12.05 8.54
CA GLY A 146 17.96 12.69 9.80
C GLY A 146 16.96 13.79 10.13
N PRO A 147 16.99 14.34 11.36
CA PRO A 147 16.02 15.33 11.81
C PRO A 147 15.94 16.54 10.89
N LYS A 148 14.72 17.05 10.69
CA LYS A 148 14.49 18.32 9.98
C LYS A 148 15.38 19.43 10.55
N GLY A 149 16.01 20.23 9.68
CA GLY A 149 16.94 21.30 10.03
C GLY A 149 18.38 20.82 10.29
N SER A 150 18.64 19.50 10.36
CA SER A 150 20.01 18.99 10.40
C SER A 150 20.66 19.09 9.02
N VAL A 151 21.94 19.42 8.99
CA VAL A 151 22.70 19.57 7.74
C VAL A 151 23.54 18.32 7.48
N VAL A 152 23.64 17.93 6.21
CA VAL A 152 24.55 16.90 5.73
C VAL A 152 25.33 17.42 4.53
N ASP A 153 26.65 17.21 4.56
CA ASP A 153 27.51 17.49 3.42
C ASP A 153 27.50 16.28 2.47
N LEU A 154 27.24 16.52 1.18
CA LEU A 154 27.25 15.49 0.15
C LEU A 154 28.34 15.76 -0.85
N GLY A 155 29.22 14.79 -1.04
CA GLY A 155 30.23 14.79 -2.12
C GLY A 155 29.65 14.09 -3.34
N VAL A 156 29.42 14.83 -4.41
CA VAL A 156 28.73 14.41 -5.62
C VAL A 156 29.65 14.42 -6.82
N MET A 157 29.67 13.32 -7.57
CA MET A 157 30.31 13.25 -8.88
C MET A 157 29.26 13.50 -9.97
N ARG A 158 29.47 14.55 -10.75
CA ARG A 158 28.64 14.94 -11.89
C ARG A 158 29.34 14.69 -13.20
N GLN A 159 28.62 14.22 -14.20
CA GLN A 159 29.18 13.99 -15.53
C GLN A 159 29.71 15.33 -16.12
N GLY A 160 30.93 15.33 -16.59
CA GLY A 160 31.61 16.54 -17.12
C GLY A 160 32.45 17.29 -16.10
N GLU A 161 32.28 17.04 -14.80
CA GLU A 161 33.10 17.62 -13.74
C GLU A 161 34.28 16.69 -13.40
N ARG A 162 35.43 17.28 -13.13
CA ARG A 162 36.65 16.52 -12.76
C ARG A 162 36.80 16.28 -11.28
N GLU A 163 36.20 17.14 -10.47
CA GLU A 163 36.26 17.10 -9.01
C GLU A 163 34.88 16.84 -8.41
N LEU A 164 34.85 16.39 -7.15
CA LEU A 164 33.62 16.24 -6.41
C LEU A 164 33.01 17.62 -6.13
N LEU A 165 31.76 17.77 -6.49
CA LEU A 165 30.93 18.90 -6.08
C LEU A 165 30.43 18.68 -4.67
N TRP A 166 30.55 19.69 -3.81
CA TRP A 166 30.08 19.60 -2.44
C TRP A 166 28.81 20.40 -2.24
N PHE A 167 27.79 19.74 -1.70
CA PHE A 167 26.49 20.34 -1.40
C PHE A 167 26.18 20.21 0.08
N LYS A 168 25.83 21.34 0.73
CA LYS A 168 25.27 21.36 2.08
C LYS A 168 23.76 21.27 2.01
N VAL A 169 23.21 20.11 2.37
CA VAL A 169 21.79 19.86 2.31
C VAL A 169 21.20 19.93 3.71
N GLU A 170 20.33 20.91 3.95
CA GLU A 170 19.54 20.97 5.16
C GLU A 170 18.34 20.04 5.01
N ARG A 171 18.27 18.98 5.83
CA ARG A 171 17.20 17.99 5.77
C ARG A 171 15.84 18.62 6.12
N ASP A 172 14.82 18.20 5.41
CA ASP A 172 13.44 18.65 5.63
C ASP A 172 12.47 17.48 5.57
N LYS A 173 11.18 17.75 5.82
CA LYS A 173 10.09 16.80 5.61
C LYS A 173 9.90 16.57 4.11
N ILE A 174 10.06 15.33 3.70
CA ILE A 174 9.88 14.87 2.33
C ILE A 174 8.51 14.21 2.25
N PRO A 175 7.58 14.71 1.42
CA PRO A 175 6.25 14.12 1.32
C PRO A 175 6.31 12.70 0.76
N VAL A 176 5.45 11.83 1.31
CA VAL A 176 5.18 10.49 0.80
C VAL A 176 3.70 10.46 0.45
N TYR A 177 3.42 10.68 -0.81
CA TYR A 177 2.04 10.74 -1.29
C TYR A 177 1.35 9.38 -1.19
N SER A 178 0.06 9.42 -0.93
CA SER A 178 -0.84 8.27 -0.93
C SER A 178 -1.59 8.09 -2.24
N ILE A 179 -1.65 9.16 -3.06
CA ILE A 179 -2.20 9.13 -4.41
C ILE A 179 -1.06 8.97 -5.40
N ASP A 180 -1.05 7.83 -6.09
CA ASP A 180 -0.03 7.50 -7.08
C ASP A 180 -0.37 8.06 -8.47
N ALA A 181 -1.66 8.27 -8.75
CA ALA A 181 -2.13 8.81 -10.02
C ALA A 181 -3.45 9.56 -9.86
N SER A 182 -3.59 10.68 -10.58
CA SER A 182 -4.85 11.42 -10.72
C SER A 182 -4.88 12.07 -12.10
N TYR A 183 -5.83 11.67 -12.96
CA TYR A 183 -5.96 12.19 -14.33
C TYR A 183 -7.36 11.92 -14.91
N MET A 184 -7.72 12.63 -16.00
CA MET A 184 -8.92 12.33 -16.79
C MET A 184 -8.67 11.09 -17.64
N ALA A 185 -9.33 9.97 -17.31
CA ALA A 185 -9.21 8.70 -18.05
C ALA A 185 -9.95 8.74 -19.40
N ALA A 186 -11.00 9.54 -19.47
CA ALA A 186 -11.77 9.87 -20.68
C ALA A 186 -12.49 11.21 -20.47
N PRO A 187 -13.13 11.80 -21.50
CA PRO A 187 -14.02 12.93 -21.27
C PRO A 187 -15.03 12.64 -20.15
N GLU A 188 -15.11 13.54 -19.15
CA GLU A 188 -16.01 13.46 -17.99
C GLU A 188 -15.69 12.34 -16.98
N ILE A 189 -14.67 11.50 -17.20
CA ILE A 189 -14.30 10.41 -16.29
C ILE A 189 -12.93 10.66 -15.68
N GLY A 190 -12.91 10.92 -14.37
CA GLY A 190 -11.69 11.00 -13.58
C GLY A 190 -11.24 9.62 -13.10
N TYR A 191 -9.94 9.50 -12.87
CA TYR A 191 -9.29 8.34 -12.26
C TYR A 191 -8.37 8.78 -11.14
N ILE A 192 -8.49 8.14 -9.98
CA ILE A 192 -7.59 8.34 -8.83
C ILE A 192 -7.14 6.98 -8.33
N ARG A 193 -5.82 6.76 -8.26
CA ARG A 193 -5.21 5.58 -7.65
C ARG A 193 -4.63 5.90 -6.28
N LEU A 194 -5.06 5.14 -5.27
CA LEU A 194 -4.52 5.22 -3.92
C LEU A 194 -3.66 3.98 -3.61
N SER A 195 -2.42 4.20 -3.19
CA SER A 195 -1.51 3.12 -2.77
C SER A 195 -1.63 2.79 -1.27
N ARG A 196 -2.15 3.72 -0.46
CA ARG A 196 -2.31 3.57 1.00
C ARG A 196 -3.32 4.56 1.56
N PHE A 197 -3.70 4.36 2.81
CA PHE A 197 -4.49 5.31 3.60
C PHE A 197 -3.60 5.96 4.67
N ALA A 198 -2.88 7.02 4.31
CA ALA A 198 -2.06 7.84 5.20
C ALA A 198 -2.91 8.90 5.90
N GLN A 199 -2.33 9.60 6.87
CA GLN A 199 -2.99 10.74 7.53
C GLN A 199 -3.29 11.89 6.56
N THR A 200 -2.47 12.06 5.54
CA THR A 200 -2.59 13.10 4.51
C THR A 200 -3.54 12.73 3.36
N THR A 201 -3.99 11.48 3.29
CA THR A 201 -4.80 10.98 2.16
C THR A 201 -6.08 11.78 1.91
N PRO A 202 -6.88 12.19 2.92
CA PRO A 202 -8.08 12.98 2.67
C PRO A 202 -7.79 14.31 2.00
N GLU A 203 -6.76 15.03 2.46
CA GLU A 203 -6.33 16.31 1.87
C GLU A 203 -5.76 16.14 0.46
N GLU A 204 -4.98 15.07 0.22
CA GLU A 204 -4.46 14.74 -1.11
C GLU A 204 -5.60 14.39 -2.08
N PHE A 205 -6.61 13.67 -1.59
CA PHE A 205 -7.79 13.27 -2.37
C PHE A 205 -8.65 14.49 -2.73
N ASP A 206 -8.87 15.41 -1.79
CA ASP A 206 -9.58 16.67 -2.02
C ASP A 206 -8.92 17.49 -3.13
N LYS A 207 -7.60 17.65 -3.06
CA LYS A 207 -6.82 18.34 -4.10
C LYS A 207 -6.92 17.65 -5.46
N ALA A 208 -6.91 16.32 -5.48
CA ALA A 208 -7.05 15.54 -6.71
C ALA A 208 -8.45 15.70 -7.31
N MET A 209 -9.49 15.62 -6.48
CA MET A 209 -10.88 15.84 -6.88
C MET A 209 -11.08 17.24 -7.47
N GLY A 210 -10.57 18.29 -6.80
CA GLY A 210 -10.66 19.67 -7.29
C GLY A 210 -10.02 19.86 -8.67
N LYS A 211 -8.81 19.28 -8.89
CA LYS A 211 -8.15 19.32 -10.20
C LYS A 211 -8.92 18.61 -11.30
N LEU A 212 -9.56 17.49 -10.99
CA LEU A 212 -10.38 16.74 -11.94
C LEU A 212 -11.71 17.45 -12.23
N ASP A 213 -12.30 18.10 -11.23
CA ASP A 213 -13.51 18.92 -11.38
C ASP A 213 -13.26 20.11 -12.32
N GLU A 214 -12.13 20.82 -12.15
CA GLU A 214 -11.69 21.89 -13.07
C GLU A 214 -11.55 21.41 -14.52
N GLN A 215 -11.25 20.11 -14.74
CA GLN A 215 -11.16 19.49 -16.05
C GLN A 215 -12.51 18.94 -16.55
N GLY A 216 -13.60 19.14 -15.81
CA GLY A 216 -14.96 18.75 -16.19
C GLY A 216 -15.32 17.31 -15.83
N MET A 217 -14.73 16.74 -14.79
CA MET A 217 -15.08 15.40 -14.29
C MET A 217 -16.55 15.34 -13.83
N LYS A 218 -17.27 14.32 -14.29
CA LYS A 218 -18.63 14.00 -13.84
C LYS A 218 -18.71 12.64 -13.15
N HIS A 219 -17.79 11.73 -13.44
CA HIS A 219 -17.76 10.36 -12.94
C HIS A 219 -16.34 10.01 -12.49
N LEU A 220 -16.20 9.08 -11.55
CA LEU A 220 -14.90 8.77 -10.95
C LEU A 220 -14.65 7.27 -10.83
N ILE A 221 -13.46 6.86 -11.24
CA ILE A 221 -12.87 5.56 -10.92
C ILE A 221 -11.88 5.75 -9.77
N VAL A 222 -12.10 5.04 -8.67
CA VAL A 222 -11.17 4.97 -7.52
C VAL A 222 -10.47 3.62 -7.56
N ASP A 223 -9.16 3.62 -7.76
CA ASP A 223 -8.36 2.40 -7.82
C ASP A 223 -7.68 2.11 -6.49
N LEU A 224 -8.07 1.01 -5.87
CA LEU A 224 -7.54 0.47 -4.62
C LEU A 224 -6.79 -0.85 -4.83
N GLN A 225 -6.47 -1.22 -6.07
CA GLN A 225 -5.69 -2.43 -6.34
C GLN A 225 -4.31 -2.31 -5.68
N ASP A 226 -3.84 -3.40 -5.07
CA ASP A 226 -2.57 -3.50 -4.32
C ASP A 226 -2.48 -2.57 -3.09
N ASN A 227 -3.59 -1.96 -2.66
CA ASN A 227 -3.63 -1.08 -1.50
C ASN A 227 -3.92 -1.90 -0.23
N GLY A 228 -2.89 -2.15 0.59
CA GLY A 228 -2.98 -2.88 1.86
C GLY A 228 -3.72 -2.13 2.99
N GLY A 229 -4.26 -0.93 2.72
CA GLY A 229 -4.98 -0.12 3.69
C GLY A 229 -4.14 0.96 4.37
N GLY A 230 -4.39 1.19 5.65
CA GLY A 230 -3.74 2.21 6.46
C GLY A 230 -4.63 2.65 7.62
N TYR A 231 -4.77 3.95 7.83
CA TYR A 231 -5.61 4.48 8.91
C TYR A 231 -7.11 4.32 8.61
N LEU A 232 -7.84 3.75 9.57
CA LEU A 232 -9.30 3.62 9.52
C LEU A 232 -9.97 5.00 9.36
N ASN A 233 -9.52 6.00 10.12
CA ASN A 233 -10.09 7.34 10.05
C ASN A 233 -9.96 7.95 8.65
N SER A 234 -8.83 7.74 7.98
CA SER A 234 -8.66 8.24 6.60
C SER A 234 -9.65 7.60 5.62
N ALA A 235 -9.98 6.31 5.79
CA ALA A 235 -11.02 5.68 4.98
C ALA A 235 -12.42 6.24 5.29
N VAL A 236 -12.71 6.54 6.56
CA VAL A 236 -13.97 7.19 6.97
C VAL A 236 -14.10 8.58 6.37
N GLU A 237 -13.01 9.36 6.42
CA GLU A 237 -12.97 10.71 5.83
C GLU A 237 -13.06 10.68 4.29
N LEU A 238 -12.48 9.66 3.64
CA LEU A 238 -12.69 9.48 2.20
C LEU A 238 -14.14 9.12 1.84
N ALA A 239 -14.84 8.38 2.70
CA ALA A 239 -16.26 8.09 2.47
C ALA A 239 -17.13 9.36 2.47
N ASP A 240 -16.72 10.43 3.17
CA ASP A 240 -17.39 11.74 3.17
C ASP A 240 -17.50 12.38 1.78
N PHE A 241 -16.54 12.11 0.88
CA PHE A 241 -16.63 12.60 -0.52
C PHE A 241 -17.79 12.00 -1.29
N PHE A 242 -18.32 10.87 -0.87
CA PHE A 242 -19.28 10.09 -1.63
C PHE A 242 -20.66 10.00 -0.99
N LEU A 243 -20.76 10.25 0.30
CA LEU A 243 -21.95 9.95 1.11
C LEU A 243 -22.46 11.21 1.83
N PRO A 244 -23.77 11.33 2.03
CA PRO A 244 -24.32 12.40 2.87
C PRO A 244 -23.86 12.27 4.32
N SER A 245 -24.01 13.34 5.09
CA SER A 245 -23.68 13.38 6.53
C SER A 245 -24.47 12.34 7.33
N SER A 246 -23.86 11.84 8.39
CA SER A 246 -24.43 10.89 9.35
C SER A 246 -24.69 9.47 8.78
N GLU A 247 -24.11 9.13 7.65
CA GLU A 247 -24.13 7.76 7.15
C GLU A 247 -23.11 6.88 7.88
N LEU A 248 -23.50 5.65 8.18
CA LEU A 248 -22.59 4.67 8.78
C LEU A 248 -21.59 4.19 7.74
N VAL A 249 -20.30 4.43 8.00
CA VAL A 249 -19.19 3.96 7.15
C VAL A 249 -18.72 2.58 7.60
N VAL A 250 -18.51 2.42 8.90
CA VAL A 250 -18.02 1.19 9.52
C VAL A 250 -18.36 1.23 11.01
N TYR A 251 -18.55 0.09 11.64
CA TYR A 251 -18.51 0.02 13.10
C TYR A 251 -17.51 -1.03 13.55
N THR A 252 -16.95 -0.80 14.74
CA THR A 252 -16.02 -1.74 15.39
C THR A 252 -16.66 -2.32 16.63
N GLU A 253 -16.34 -3.57 16.95
CA GLU A 253 -16.81 -4.23 18.16
C GLU A 253 -15.68 -5.07 18.76
N GLY A 254 -15.38 -4.82 20.03
CA GLY A 254 -14.32 -5.50 20.77
C GLY A 254 -14.72 -5.78 22.21
N ARG A 255 -13.97 -6.67 22.85
CA ARG A 255 -14.24 -7.09 24.22
C ARG A 255 -14.21 -5.94 25.23
N SER A 256 -13.27 -5.02 25.07
CA SER A 256 -13.04 -3.91 26.02
C SER A 256 -13.73 -2.62 25.60
N ASP A 257 -13.79 -2.36 24.28
CA ASP A 257 -14.25 -1.07 23.73
C ASP A 257 -15.73 -1.06 23.37
N GLY A 258 -16.40 -2.25 23.40
CA GLY A 258 -17.78 -2.38 22.95
C GLY A 258 -17.95 -2.04 21.48
N LYS A 259 -19.18 -1.63 21.12
CA LYS A 259 -19.52 -1.20 19.76
C LYS A 259 -19.28 0.29 19.57
N ARG A 260 -18.53 0.66 18.53
CA ARG A 260 -18.28 2.05 18.16
C ARG A 260 -18.60 2.27 16.67
N ASN A 261 -19.47 3.23 16.39
CA ASN A 261 -19.87 3.60 15.03
C ASN A 261 -18.97 4.74 14.52
N TYR A 262 -18.60 4.66 13.25
CA TYR A 262 -17.89 5.72 12.51
C TYR A 262 -18.80 6.20 11.40
N LEU A 263 -19.16 7.47 11.47
CA LEU A 263 -20.13 8.11 10.58
C LEU A 263 -19.46 9.16 9.74
N THR A 264 -20.02 9.45 8.58
CA THR A 264 -19.67 10.62 7.77
C THR A 264 -20.01 11.90 8.53
N ARG A 265 -19.23 12.99 8.28
CA ARG A 265 -19.32 14.26 9.03
C ARG A 265 -19.63 15.45 8.16
N HIS A 266 -19.70 15.29 6.84
CA HIS A 266 -19.81 16.38 5.88
C HIS A 266 -18.58 17.32 5.94
N LEU A 267 -17.40 16.71 5.86
CA LEU A 267 -16.13 17.44 5.79
C LEU A 267 -15.87 18.03 4.40
N PHE A 268 -16.44 17.40 3.37
CA PHE A 268 -16.28 17.74 1.97
C PHE A 268 -17.63 17.78 1.27
N ASP A 269 -17.72 18.50 0.15
CA ASP A 269 -18.88 18.43 -0.74
C ASP A 269 -18.94 17.05 -1.37
N HIS A 270 -20.05 16.34 -1.18
CA HIS A 270 -20.14 14.97 -1.65
C HIS A 270 -20.39 14.89 -3.16
N PHE A 271 -19.56 14.10 -3.79
CA PHE A 271 -19.57 13.82 -5.22
C PHE A 271 -20.82 13.02 -5.62
N LYS A 272 -21.60 13.52 -6.60
CA LYS A 272 -22.88 12.92 -7.02
C LYS A 272 -22.77 12.03 -8.26
N GLY A 273 -21.64 12.06 -8.96
CA GLY A 273 -21.41 11.26 -10.15
C GLY A 273 -21.39 9.76 -9.89
N ARG A 274 -21.35 8.97 -10.95
CA ARG A 274 -21.12 7.52 -10.85
C ARG A 274 -19.74 7.26 -10.26
N VAL A 275 -19.63 6.24 -9.40
CA VAL A 275 -18.37 5.82 -8.77
C VAL A 275 -18.15 4.35 -9.05
N VAL A 276 -17.00 4.01 -9.59
CA VAL A 276 -16.51 2.65 -9.73
C VAL A 276 -15.26 2.49 -8.86
N VAL A 277 -15.20 1.45 -8.06
CA VAL A 277 -14.04 1.14 -7.21
C VAL A 277 -13.38 -0.13 -7.73
N LEU A 278 -12.09 -0.02 -8.06
CA LEU A 278 -11.29 -1.16 -8.51
C LEU A 278 -10.58 -1.79 -7.31
N ILE A 279 -10.72 -3.10 -7.16
CA ILE A 279 -10.08 -3.88 -6.09
C ILE A 279 -9.44 -5.16 -6.64
N ASN A 280 -8.48 -5.69 -5.89
CA ASN A 280 -7.91 -7.01 -6.12
C ASN A 280 -7.65 -7.74 -4.80
N GLU A 281 -7.08 -8.93 -4.88
CA GLU A 281 -6.76 -9.81 -3.75
C GLU A 281 -5.76 -9.22 -2.73
N GLN A 282 -5.09 -8.12 -3.08
CA GLN A 282 -4.20 -7.36 -2.21
C GLN A 282 -4.88 -6.16 -1.54
N SER A 283 -6.07 -5.75 -2.01
CA SER A 283 -6.85 -4.68 -1.39
C SER A 283 -7.30 -5.12 0.00
N ALA A 284 -6.86 -4.41 1.06
CA ALA A 284 -7.05 -4.87 2.43
C ALA A 284 -7.41 -3.74 3.40
N SER A 285 -8.04 -4.08 4.55
CA SER A 285 -8.23 -3.17 5.70
C SER A 285 -9.00 -1.89 5.32
N ALA A 286 -8.37 -0.70 5.39
CA ALA A 286 -9.00 0.59 5.05
C ALA A 286 -9.56 0.63 3.61
N SER A 287 -8.91 -0.05 2.66
CA SER A 287 -9.43 -0.22 1.30
C SER A 287 -10.75 -0.99 1.29
N GLU A 288 -10.85 -2.03 2.14
CA GLU A 288 -12.06 -2.84 2.28
C GLU A 288 -13.17 -2.09 3.03
N ILE A 289 -12.80 -1.18 3.95
CA ILE A 289 -13.77 -0.28 4.61
C ILE A 289 -14.42 0.63 3.57
N LEU A 290 -13.62 1.32 2.73
CA LEU A 290 -14.16 2.22 1.72
C LEU A 290 -14.97 1.46 0.65
N ALA A 291 -14.40 0.40 0.06
CA ALA A 291 -15.08 -0.40 -0.95
C ALA A 291 -16.36 -1.05 -0.41
N GLY A 292 -16.30 -1.67 0.78
CA GLY A 292 -17.44 -2.31 1.42
C GLY A 292 -18.55 -1.32 1.82
N CYS A 293 -18.17 -0.14 2.29
CA CYS A 293 -19.12 0.93 2.60
C CYS A 293 -19.88 1.39 1.34
N LEU A 294 -19.17 1.69 0.26
CA LEU A 294 -19.77 2.15 -0.99
C LEU A 294 -20.64 1.05 -1.63
N GLN A 295 -20.25 -0.22 -1.51
CA GLN A 295 -21.05 -1.36 -1.96
C GLN A 295 -22.31 -1.53 -1.15
N ASP A 296 -22.21 -1.55 0.19
CA ASP A 296 -23.34 -1.82 1.09
C ASP A 296 -24.39 -0.71 1.08
N LEU A 297 -23.97 0.53 0.81
CA LEU A 297 -24.87 1.68 0.68
C LEU A 297 -25.36 1.90 -0.77
N ASP A 298 -25.03 0.99 -1.69
CA ASP A 298 -25.38 1.07 -3.12
C ASP A 298 -24.94 2.39 -3.76
N ARG A 299 -23.80 2.94 -3.30
CA ARG A 299 -23.26 4.22 -3.79
C ARG A 299 -22.28 4.07 -4.94
N GLY A 300 -21.64 2.92 -5.05
CA GLY A 300 -20.65 2.62 -6.08
C GLY A 300 -20.66 1.16 -6.50
N VAL A 301 -20.17 0.89 -7.69
CA VAL A 301 -19.98 -0.46 -8.23
C VAL A 301 -18.55 -0.90 -8.00
N ILE A 302 -18.37 -2.09 -7.44
CA ILE A 302 -17.06 -2.67 -7.15
C ILE A 302 -16.66 -3.62 -8.29
N VAL A 303 -15.47 -3.41 -8.85
CA VAL A 303 -14.97 -4.17 -10.01
C VAL A 303 -13.61 -4.79 -9.70
N GLY A 304 -13.38 -6.03 -10.10
CA GLY A 304 -12.10 -6.70 -9.96
C GLY A 304 -12.19 -8.09 -9.36
N ARG A 305 -11.37 -8.39 -8.35
CA ARG A 305 -11.34 -9.68 -7.65
C ARG A 305 -11.62 -9.52 -6.16
N ARG A 306 -12.01 -10.62 -5.52
CA ARG A 306 -12.28 -10.67 -4.08
C ARG A 306 -11.09 -10.14 -3.29
N SER A 307 -11.31 -9.19 -2.40
CA SER A 307 -10.29 -8.54 -1.59
C SER A 307 -9.64 -9.49 -0.56
N PHE A 308 -8.70 -9.00 0.21
CA PHE A 308 -7.87 -9.79 1.13
C PHE A 308 -8.65 -10.42 2.28
N GLY A 309 -9.60 -9.70 2.87
CA GLY A 309 -10.38 -10.17 4.02
C GLY A 309 -9.71 -9.85 5.37
N LYS A 310 -9.26 -8.61 5.58
CA LYS A 310 -8.75 -8.14 6.87
C LYS A 310 -9.78 -7.27 7.58
N GLY A 311 -10.56 -7.87 8.48
CA GLY A 311 -11.60 -7.23 9.29
C GLY A 311 -11.22 -7.02 10.76
N LEU A 312 -9.93 -6.87 11.07
CA LEU A 312 -9.39 -6.68 12.42
C LEU A 312 -8.81 -5.26 12.59
N VAL A 313 -9.12 -4.64 13.73
CA VAL A 313 -8.58 -3.33 14.11
C VAL A 313 -7.45 -3.51 15.10
N GLN A 314 -6.27 -2.95 14.78
CA GLN A 314 -5.13 -2.93 15.67
C GLN A 314 -5.01 -1.57 16.36
N SER A 315 -4.72 -1.60 17.67
CA SER A 315 -4.34 -0.42 18.44
C SER A 315 -2.84 -0.46 18.77
N PRO A 316 -2.13 0.66 18.61
CA PRO A 316 -0.73 0.77 18.99
C PRO A 316 -0.59 0.95 20.52
N VAL A 317 0.20 0.09 21.16
CA VAL A 317 0.56 0.19 22.57
C VAL A 317 2.08 0.38 22.67
N ARG A 318 2.51 1.56 23.11
CA ARG A 318 3.94 1.86 23.27
C ARG A 318 4.56 1.07 24.41
N MET A 319 5.75 0.54 24.20
CA MET A 319 6.53 -0.19 25.20
C MET A 319 7.64 0.70 25.79
N PRO A 320 8.08 0.43 27.03
CA PRO A 320 9.11 1.24 27.71
C PRO A 320 10.44 1.33 26.96
N ASN A 321 10.79 0.29 26.18
CA ASN A 321 12.02 0.26 25.37
C ASN A 321 11.91 1.04 24.04
N GLY A 322 10.81 1.80 23.84
CA GLY A 322 10.56 2.54 22.61
C GLY A 322 9.93 1.71 21.47
N GLY A 323 9.81 0.40 21.66
CA GLY A 323 9.06 -0.48 20.77
C GLY A 323 7.54 -0.28 20.88
N MET A 324 6.77 -1.04 20.09
CA MET A 324 5.33 -0.95 20.05
C MET A 324 4.70 -2.31 19.83
N ILE A 325 3.65 -2.61 20.55
CA ILE A 325 2.75 -3.71 20.23
C ILE A 325 1.59 -3.14 19.42
N ARG A 326 1.38 -3.66 18.21
CA ARG A 326 0.14 -3.47 17.47
C ARG A 326 -0.79 -4.61 17.84
N LEU A 327 -1.73 -4.34 18.74
CA LEU A 327 -2.62 -5.36 19.29
C LEU A 327 -3.99 -5.30 18.61
N THR A 328 -4.49 -6.42 18.16
CA THR A 328 -5.89 -6.54 17.71
C THR A 328 -6.83 -6.37 18.90
N ILE A 329 -7.71 -5.36 18.81
CA ILE A 329 -8.63 -5.00 19.89
C ILE A 329 -10.10 -5.18 19.50
N SER A 330 -10.43 -5.16 18.21
CA SER A 330 -11.81 -5.23 17.73
C SER A 330 -11.88 -5.88 16.35
N HIS A 331 -13.05 -6.44 16.03
CA HIS A 331 -13.47 -6.67 14.65
C HIS A 331 -14.12 -5.41 14.09
N TYR A 332 -14.09 -5.24 12.76
CA TYR A 332 -14.91 -4.23 12.13
C TYR A 332 -15.94 -4.84 11.18
N TYR A 333 -17.01 -4.10 11.00
CA TYR A 333 -18.20 -4.49 10.26
C TYR A 333 -18.61 -3.36 9.32
N THR A 334 -18.96 -3.71 8.10
CA THR A 334 -19.47 -2.77 7.11
C THR A 334 -20.91 -2.33 7.43
N PRO A 335 -21.50 -1.35 6.73
CA PRO A 335 -22.86 -0.89 7.01
C PRO A 335 -23.94 -1.98 6.99
N SER A 336 -23.80 -3.01 6.16
CA SER A 336 -24.72 -4.15 6.13
C SER A 336 -24.61 -5.09 7.34
N GLY A 337 -23.63 -4.85 8.23
CA GLY A 337 -23.38 -5.68 9.41
C GLY A 337 -22.48 -6.88 9.16
N ARG A 338 -21.93 -7.07 7.97
CA ARG A 338 -21.01 -8.17 7.67
C ARG A 338 -19.60 -7.92 8.21
N CYS A 339 -19.05 -8.91 8.90
CA CYS A 339 -17.62 -8.97 9.21
C CYS A 339 -16.88 -9.56 8.00
N ILE A 340 -15.94 -8.84 7.45
CA ILE A 340 -15.22 -9.30 6.25
C ILE A 340 -13.95 -10.10 6.58
N GLN A 341 -13.64 -10.29 7.87
CA GLN A 341 -12.44 -11.03 8.29
C GLN A 341 -12.48 -12.46 7.75
N LYS A 342 -11.45 -12.82 6.98
CA LYS A 342 -11.26 -14.21 6.55
C LYS A 342 -10.94 -15.11 7.75
N PRO A 343 -11.32 -16.40 7.72
CA PRO A 343 -11.05 -17.33 8.80
C PRO A 343 -9.55 -17.43 9.11
N TYR A 344 -9.21 -17.59 10.38
CA TYR A 344 -7.86 -17.91 10.83
C TYR A 344 -7.89 -18.80 12.05
N THR A 345 -6.84 -19.60 12.22
CA THR A 345 -6.60 -20.40 13.43
C THR A 345 -5.54 -19.72 14.28
N LYS A 346 -5.82 -19.56 15.58
CA LYS A 346 -4.84 -19.00 16.53
C LYS A 346 -3.56 -19.82 16.49
N GLY A 347 -2.41 -19.15 16.47
CA GLY A 347 -1.09 -19.80 16.41
C GLY A 347 -0.67 -20.29 15.00
N ASP A 348 -1.59 -20.37 14.04
CA ASP A 348 -1.29 -20.83 12.68
C ASP A 348 -1.15 -19.66 11.69
N GLN A 349 -0.07 -18.92 11.84
CA GLN A 349 0.26 -17.82 10.93
C GLN A 349 0.64 -18.32 9.53
N LYS A 350 1.16 -19.53 9.42
CA LYS A 350 1.57 -20.10 8.13
C LYS A 350 0.38 -20.30 7.21
N SER A 351 -0.66 -20.98 7.67
CA SER A 351 -1.89 -21.18 6.90
C SER A 351 -2.53 -19.86 6.48
N TYR A 352 -2.55 -18.87 7.36
CA TYR A 352 -3.09 -17.55 7.06
C TYR A 352 -2.31 -16.83 5.94
N ASN A 353 -0.97 -16.92 5.93
CA ASN A 353 -0.13 -16.33 4.91
C ASN A 353 -0.20 -17.07 3.56
N GLU A 354 -0.46 -18.37 3.60
CA GLU A 354 -0.62 -19.20 2.40
C GLU A 354 -2.02 -19.10 1.76
N ASP A 355 -2.96 -18.39 2.39
CA ASP A 355 -4.34 -18.24 1.91
C ASP A 355 -4.42 -17.78 0.44
N LEU A 356 -3.69 -16.74 0.07
CA LEU A 356 -3.69 -16.24 -1.30
C LEU A 356 -3.21 -17.29 -2.31
N LEU A 357 -2.16 -18.03 -1.96
CA LEU A 357 -1.66 -19.12 -2.79
C LEU A 357 -2.71 -20.25 -2.91
N ASN A 358 -3.43 -20.54 -1.83
CA ASN A 358 -4.50 -21.56 -1.82
C ASN A 358 -5.68 -21.10 -2.66
N ARG A 359 -6.11 -19.84 -2.56
CA ARG A 359 -7.14 -19.22 -3.41
C ARG A 359 -6.77 -19.33 -4.90
N PHE A 360 -5.51 -19.05 -5.25
CA PHE A 360 -5.03 -19.23 -6.62
C PHE A 360 -5.11 -20.69 -7.08
N LYS A 361 -4.66 -21.64 -6.26
CA LYS A 361 -4.70 -23.07 -6.57
C LYS A 361 -6.13 -23.61 -6.70
N GLN A 362 -7.08 -23.05 -5.96
CA GLN A 362 -8.51 -23.42 -6.00
C GLN A 362 -9.26 -22.76 -7.17
N GLY A 363 -8.60 -21.90 -7.95
CA GLY A 363 -9.21 -21.23 -9.10
C GLY A 363 -10.00 -19.98 -8.77
N GLU A 364 -9.99 -19.50 -7.51
CA GLU A 364 -10.76 -18.32 -7.11
C GLU A 364 -10.33 -17.02 -7.80
N LEU A 365 -9.10 -16.93 -8.27
CA LEU A 365 -8.62 -15.76 -9.00
C LEU A 365 -9.01 -15.80 -10.49
N GLN A 366 -9.44 -16.96 -11.00
CA GLN A 366 -9.83 -17.17 -12.40
C GLN A 366 -11.35 -17.23 -12.60
N SER A 367 -12.12 -17.63 -11.59
CA SER A 367 -13.58 -17.76 -11.69
C SER A 367 -14.28 -17.39 -10.39
N ALA A 368 -15.32 -16.57 -10.50
CA ALA A 368 -16.21 -16.27 -9.39
C ALA A 368 -16.94 -17.51 -8.85
N ASP A 369 -17.22 -18.48 -9.71
CA ASP A 369 -17.92 -19.73 -9.35
C ASP A 369 -17.07 -20.65 -8.46
N SER A 370 -15.77 -20.40 -8.38
CA SER A 370 -14.88 -21.12 -7.47
C SER A 370 -14.86 -20.55 -6.05
N ILE A 371 -15.68 -19.51 -5.77
CA ILE A 371 -15.73 -18.84 -4.47
C ILE A 371 -17.03 -19.25 -3.77
N ASP A 372 -16.89 -20.02 -2.70
CA ASP A 372 -18.01 -20.48 -1.89
C ASP A 372 -18.17 -19.64 -0.62
N PHE A 373 -19.38 -19.15 -0.37
CA PHE A 373 -19.74 -18.47 0.87
C PHE A 373 -20.86 -19.24 1.58
N ALA A 374 -20.70 -19.46 2.87
CA ALA A 374 -21.76 -20.05 3.68
C ALA A 374 -22.99 -19.12 3.73
N ASP A 375 -24.19 -19.68 3.62
CA ASP A 375 -25.44 -18.90 3.71
C ASP A 375 -25.58 -18.11 5.02
N SER A 376 -24.98 -18.59 6.10
CA SER A 376 -24.94 -17.90 7.39
C SER A 376 -24.18 -16.56 7.38
N LEU A 377 -23.39 -16.30 6.33
CA LEU A 377 -22.60 -15.07 6.14
C LEU A 377 -23.30 -14.08 5.21
N LYS A 378 -24.51 -14.41 4.75
CA LYS A 378 -25.32 -13.59 3.85
C LYS A 378 -25.81 -12.33 4.55
N CYS A 379 -25.58 -11.20 3.92
CA CYS A 379 -26.08 -9.89 4.32
C CYS A 379 -26.71 -9.19 3.11
N PHE A 380 -27.29 -8.01 3.33
CA PHE A 380 -27.98 -7.27 2.29
C PHE A 380 -27.52 -5.82 2.27
N THR A 381 -27.31 -5.29 1.07
CA THR A 381 -27.05 -3.87 0.87
C THR A 381 -28.33 -3.05 1.17
N ARG A 382 -28.21 -1.73 1.12
CA ARG A 382 -29.36 -0.81 1.31
C ARG A 382 -30.52 -1.11 0.36
N ASN A 383 -30.23 -1.43 -0.90
CA ASN A 383 -31.24 -1.77 -1.91
C ASN A 383 -31.64 -3.27 -1.89
N GLY A 384 -31.13 -4.07 -0.97
CA GLY A 384 -31.44 -5.49 -0.84
C GLY A 384 -30.62 -6.43 -1.73
N ARG A 385 -29.52 -5.99 -2.32
CA ARG A 385 -28.57 -6.87 -3.02
C ARG A 385 -27.87 -7.79 -2.02
N VAL A 386 -27.62 -9.03 -2.43
CA VAL A 386 -26.90 -10.00 -1.60
C VAL A 386 -25.42 -9.71 -1.59
N VAL A 387 -24.85 -9.65 -0.39
CA VAL A 387 -23.40 -9.56 -0.13
C VAL A 387 -23.01 -10.54 0.97
N TYR A 388 -21.76 -10.93 1.05
CA TYR A 388 -21.28 -11.94 2.00
C TYR A 388 -20.18 -11.38 2.90
N GLY A 389 -20.14 -11.85 4.14
CA GLY A 389 -19.04 -11.67 5.08
C GLY A 389 -18.03 -12.82 5.03
N GLY A 390 -17.06 -12.80 5.96
CA GLY A 390 -16.17 -13.92 6.23
C GLY A 390 -15.03 -14.14 5.24
N GLY A 391 -14.82 -13.23 4.26
CA GLY A 391 -13.78 -13.50 3.27
C GLY A 391 -13.41 -12.31 2.38
N GLY A 392 -13.48 -11.08 2.90
CA GLY A 392 -13.21 -9.86 2.12
C GLY A 392 -14.45 -9.33 1.40
N ILE A 393 -14.22 -8.39 0.50
CA ILE A 393 -15.24 -7.77 -0.35
C ILE A 393 -15.27 -8.51 -1.68
N MET A 394 -16.40 -9.17 -1.99
CA MET A 394 -16.65 -9.74 -3.31
C MET A 394 -17.08 -8.62 -4.26
N PRO A 395 -16.44 -8.44 -5.43
CA PRO A 395 -16.83 -7.40 -6.36
C PRO A 395 -18.20 -7.67 -7.00
N ASP A 396 -18.87 -6.60 -7.43
CA ASP A 396 -20.13 -6.69 -8.19
C ASP A 396 -19.88 -7.20 -9.63
N ILE A 397 -18.71 -6.87 -10.17
CA ILE A 397 -18.21 -7.38 -11.45
C ILE A 397 -16.86 -8.05 -11.20
N PHE A 398 -16.86 -9.36 -11.33
CA PHE A 398 -15.64 -10.15 -11.23
C PHE A 398 -14.83 -10.07 -12.53
N VAL A 399 -13.53 -9.78 -12.40
CA VAL A 399 -12.58 -9.78 -13.52
C VAL A 399 -11.49 -10.81 -13.23
N PRO A 400 -11.38 -11.89 -14.01
CA PRO A 400 -10.37 -12.92 -13.79
C PRO A 400 -8.94 -12.38 -13.80
N LEU A 401 -8.05 -13.02 -13.06
CA LEU A 401 -6.62 -12.75 -13.16
C LEU A 401 -6.10 -13.31 -14.48
N ASP A 402 -5.66 -12.44 -15.37
CA ASP A 402 -4.96 -12.88 -16.57
C ASP A 402 -3.55 -13.38 -16.19
N THR A 403 -3.31 -14.67 -16.40
CA THR A 403 -2.03 -15.33 -16.18
C THR A 403 -1.15 -15.37 -17.44
N THR A 404 -1.70 -14.95 -18.58
CA THR A 404 -1.04 -14.99 -19.90
C THR A 404 -0.29 -13.70 -20.22
N THR A 405 -0.76 -12.57 -19.69
CA THR A 405 -0.22 -11.23 -19.91
C THR A 405 1.27 -11.13 -19.56
N TYR A 406 1.65 -11.60 -18.37
CA TYR A 406 3.04 -11.60 -17.92
C TYR A 406 3.69 -12.95 -18.19
N THR A 407 4.25 -13.13 -19.37
CA THR A 407 4.94 -14.35 -19.80
C THR A 407 6.16 -14.69 -18.93
N LYS A 408 6.68 -15.91 -19.02
CA LYS A 408 7.90 -16.31 -18.28
C LYS A 408 9.09 -15.38 -18.57
N PRO A 409 9.42 -15.05 -19.84
CA PRO A 409 10.46 -14.07 -20.17
C PRO A 409 10.22 -12.71 -19.51
N HIS A 410 9.00 -12.18 -19.58
CA HIS A 410 8.62 -10.92 -18.98
C HIS A 410 8.88 -10.90 -17.47
N ARG A 411 8.43 -11.95 -16.75
CA ARG A 411 8.70 -12.09 -15.30
C ARG A 411 10.19 -12.22 -14.99
N ALA A 412 10.95 -12.96 -15.79
CA ALA A 412 12.37 -13.15 -15.59
C ALA A 412 13.16 -11.83 -15.69
N VAL A 413 12.85 -11.00 -16.68
CA VAL A 413 13.45 -9.66 -16.85
C VAL A 413 13.13 -8.75 -15.66
N ASN A 414 11.87 -8.73 -15.22
CA ASN A 414 11.43 -7.90 -14.09
C ASN A 414 12.03 -8.37 -12.75
N ALA A 415 12.07 -9.67 -12.50
CA ALA A 415 12.62 -10.26 -11.26
C ALA A 415 14.12 -9.94 -11.04
N LYS A 416 14.88 -9.74 -12.12
CA LYS A 416 16.28 -9.32 -12.07
C LYS A 416 16.47 -7.80 -12.07
N GLY A 417 15.39 -7.04 -12.26
CA GLY A 417 15.44 -5.58 -12.39
C GLY A 417 16.12 -5.10 -13.68
N SER A 418 16.29 -5.99 -14.67
CA SER A 418 17.03 -5.69 -15.91
C SER A 418 16.34 -4.62 -16.74
N LEU A 419 15.00 -4.62 -16.77
CA LEU A 419 14.21 -3.57 -17.40
C LEU A 419 14.53 -2.21 -16.78
N ASN A 420 14.42 -2.09 -15.47
CA ASN A 420 14.65 -0.82 -14.78
C ASN A 420 16.11 -0.32 -14.96
N LYS A 421 17.08 -1.22 -14.89
CA LYS A 421 18.50 -0.87 -15.16
C LYS A 421 18.69 -0.28 -16.55
N TYR A 422 18.09 -0.91 -17.57
CA TYR A 422 18.19 -0.41 -18.95
C TYR A 422 17.48 0.94 -19.09
N ILE A 423 16.27 1.11 -18.56
CA ILE A 423 15.51 2.36 -18.65
C ILE A 423 16.25 3.51 -18.01
N VAL A 424 16.83 3.33 -16.83
CA VAL A 424 17.62 4.37 -16.15
C VAL A 424 18.83 4.79 -17.00
N GLN A 425 19.51 3.83 -17.63
CA GLN A 425 20.66 4.13 -18.51
C GLN A 425 20.22 4.85 -19.78
N TYR A 426 19.12 4.39 -20.39
CA TYR A 426 18.55 5.00 -21.58
C TYR A 426 18.08 6.44 -21.29
N PHE A 427 17.31 6.62 -20.23
CA PHE A 427 16.83 7.94 -19.79
C PHE A 427 18.01 8.91 -19.58
N LYS A 428 19.06 8.48 -18.87
CA LYS A 428 20.25 9.30 -18.65
C LYS A 428 20.93 9.75 -19.94
N ALA A 429 21.00 8.86 -20.94
CA ALA A 429 21.65 9.16 -22.22
C ALA A 429 20.81 10.11 -23.10
N HIS A 430 19.46 10.08 -22.98
CA HIS A 430 18.56 10.77 -23.89
C HIS A 430 17.65 11.81 -23.20
N GLN A 431 17.88 12.12 -21.92
CA GLN A 431 16.99 12.96 -21.09
C GLN A 431 16.65 14.30 -21.74
N GLN A 432 17.66 15.02 -22.26
CA GLN A 432 17.46 16.34 -22.86
C GLN A 432 16.62 16.24 -24.15
N GLU A 433 16.92 15.26 -24.98
CA GLU A 433 16.20 15.01 -26.24
C GLU A 433 14.74 14.63 -25.96
N LEU A 434 14.51 13.71 -25.00
CA LEU A 434 13.18 13.27 -24.61
C LEU A 434 12.33 14.42 -24.06
N HIS A 435 12.88 15.28 -23.19
CA HIS A 435 12.15 16.45 -22.70
C HIS A 435 11.85 17.48 -23.80
N GLN A 436 12.72 17.64 -24.79
CA GLN A 436 12.48 18.54 -25.91
C GLN A 436 11.42 17.98 -26.86
N GLN A 437 11.49 16.69 -27.16
CA GLN A 437 10.59 16.04 -28.08
C GLN A 437 9.20 15.80 -27.47
N TYR A 438 9.14 15.45 -26.18
CA TYR A 438 7.94 15.12 -25.43
C TYR A 438 7.83 16.00 -24.17
N PRO A 439 7.50 17.30 -24.32
CA PRO A 439 7.47 18.22 -23.16
C PRO A 439 6.32 17.94 -22.19
N THR A 440 5.29 17.21 -22.61
CA THR A 440 4.15 16.79 -21.77
C THR A 440 3.81 15.33 -21.99
N ILE A 441 3.09 14.73 -21.04
CA ILE A 441 2.64 13.34 -21.17
C ILE A 441 1.67 13.16 -22.34
N GLU A 442 0.88 14.17 -22.70
CA GLU A 442 -0.01 14.17 -23.87
C GLU A 442 0.81 14.06 -25.16
N ALA A 443 1.91 14.81 -25.26
CA ALA A 443 2.83 14.71 -26.39
C ALA A 443 3.51 13.33 -26.48
N PHE A 444 3.84 12.75 -25.31
CA PHE A 444 4.42 11.39 -25.24
C PHE A 444 3.45 10.31 -25.68
N LEU A 445 2.15 10.48 -25.38
CA LEU A 445 1.08 9.51 -25.66
C LEU A 445 0.40 9.73 -27.02
N ASP A 446 0.76 10.77 -27.77
CA ASP A 446 0.11 11.06 -29.06
C ASP A 446 0.19 9.85 -30.01
N GLU A 447 -0.93 9.49 -30.63
CA GLU A 447 -1.02 8.28 -31.46
C GLU A 447 -0.10 8.32 -32.68
N LYS A 448 0.11 9.50 -33.24
CA LYS A 448 0.86 9.70 -34.50
C LYS A 448 2.33 10.02 -34.28
N SER A 449 2.61 10.93 -33.34
CA SER A 449 3.93 11.51 -33.10
C SER A 449 4.52 11.14 -31.73
N GLY A 450 3.78 10.41 -30.92
CA GLY A 450 4.19 10.03 -29.57
C GLY A 450 5.32 9.00 -29.53
N PHE A 451 5.80 8.75 -28.34
CA PHE A 451 6.91 7.82 -28.10
C PHE A 451 6.56 6.39 -28.51
N LYS A 452 7.46 5.76 -29.23
CA LYS A 452 7.32 4.33 -29.61
C LYS A 452 8.56 3.56 -29.15
N VAL A 453 8.31 2.47 -28.45
CA VAL A 453 9.39 1.55 -28.04
C VAL A 453 9.93 0.84 -29.28
N THR A 454 11.23 0.98 -29.54
CA THR A 454 11.88 0.38 -30.71
C THR A 454 12.37 -1.05 -30.42
N ASP A 455 12.63 -1.81 -31.47
CA ASP A 455 13.24 -3.15 -31.33
C ASP A 455 14.67 -3.06 -30.74
N GLU A 456 15.38 -1.96 -31.02
CA GLU A 456 16.70 -1.70 -30.42
C GLU A 456 16.61 -1.58 -28.88
N MET A 457 15.59 -0.88 -28.35
CA MET A 457 15.35 -0.80 -26.91
C MET A 457 15.05 -2.17 -26.30
N VAL A 458 14.16 -2.94 -26.94
CA VAL A 458 13.84 -4.31 -26.49
C VAL A 458 15.09 -5.19 -26.51
N GLY A 459 15.89 -5.10 -27.58
CA GLY A 459 17.18 -5.81 -27.71
C GLY A 459 18.15 -5.45 -26.58
N GLY A 460 18.29 -4.17 -26.27
CA GLY A 460 19.14 -3.71 -25.17
C GLY A 460 18.68 -4.23 -23.81
N ILE A 461 17.36 -4.31 -23.56
CA ILE A 461 16.81 -4.91 -22.33
C ILE A 461 17.11 -6.42 -22.27
N ILE A 462 16.98 -7.14 -23.40
CA ILE A 462 17.29 -8.55 -23.49
C ILE A 462 18.78 -8.81 -23.23
N GLU A 463 19.67 -7.99 -23.77
CA GLU A 463 21.11 -8.08 -23.49
C GLU A 463 21.42 -7.82 -22.01
N GLN A 464 20.77 -6.82 -21.40
CA GLN A 464 20.90 -6.56 -19.97
C GLN A 464 20.39 -7.76 -19.15
N ALA A 465 19.27 -8.35 -19.54
CA ALA A 465 18.71 -9.52 -18.87
C ALA A 465 19.66 -10.75 -18.94
N ARG A 466 20.31 -10.94 -20.09
CA ARG A 466 21.34 -12.00 -20.25
C ARG A 466 22.55 -11.75 -19.34
N LYS A 467 23.03 -10.51 -19.25
CA LYS A 467 24.11 -10.12 -18.32
C LYS A 467 23.72 -10.33 -16.85
N ASP A 468 22.49 -10.09 -16.50
CA ASP A 468 21.95 -10.29 -15.15
C ASP A 468 21.57 -11.75 -14.86
N SER A 469 21.86 -12.67 -15.79
CA SER A 469 21.53 -14.11 -15.70
C SER A 469 20.04 -14.39 -15.48
N ALA A 470 19.18 -13.69 -16.20
CA ALA A 470 17.75 -13.96 -16.23
C ALA A 470 17.49 -15.33 -16.87
N GLN A 471 16.88 -16.23 -16.11
CA GLN A 471 16.64 -17.60 -16.55
C GLN A 471 15.39 -17.68 -17.43
N SER A 472 15.55 -17.47 -18.72
CA SER A 472 14.53 -17.77 -19.74
C SER A 472 15.18 -18.02 -21.09
N ASN A 473 14.79 -19.11 -21.73
CA ASN A 473 15.23 -19.46 -23.10
C ASN A 473 14.42 -18.74 -24.18
N GLU A 474 13.37 -18.00 -23.81
CA GLU A 474 12.40 -17.40 -24.74
C GLU A 474 12.43 -15.86 -24.68
N LEU A 475 13.56 -15.25 -24.29
CA LEU A 475 13.65 -13.79 -24.17
C LEU A 475 13.30 -13.05 -25.46
N ASP A 476 13.59 -13.65 -26.61
CA ASP A 476 13.31 -13.06 -27.92
C ASP A 476 11.80 -12.91 -28.19
N SER A 477 10.92 -13.60 -27.46
CA SER A 477 9.46 -13.40 -27.55
C SER A 477 9.02 -12.01 -27.04
N LEU A 478 9.87 -11.30 -26.33
CA LEU A 478 9.61 -9.94 -25.84
C LEU A 478 9.55 -8.90 -26.97
N TYR A 479 10.17 -9.17 -28.14
CA TYR A 479 10.09 -8.27 -29.30
C TYR A 479 8.66 -8.05 -29.79
N THR A 480 7.80 -9.05 -29.66
CA THR A 480 6.39 -9.00 -30.12
C THR A 480 5.39 -8.85 -28.98
N ASN A 481 5.86 -8.68 -27.74
CA ASN A 481 4.98 -8.56 -26.58
C ASN A 481 4.58 -7.09 -26.36
N GLU A 482 3.37 -6.73 -26.77
CA GLU A 482 2.84 -5.35 -26.68
C GLU A 482 2.74 -4.86 -25.22
N ILE A 483 2.42 -5.74 -24.28
CA ILE A 483 2.34 -5.37 -22.86
C ILE A 483 3.72 -5.08 -22.30
N PHE A 484 4.73 -5.84 -22.72
CA PHE A 484 6.11 -5.54 -22.37
C PHE A 484 6.55 -4.18 -22.93
N ARG A 485 6.24 -3.89 -24.18
CA ARG A 485 6.50 -2.57 -24.77
C ARG A 485 5.77 -1.45 -24.03
N SER A 486 4.50 -1.65 -23.69
CA SER A 486 3.75 -0.69 -22.87
C SER A 486 4.43 -0.46 -21.52
N GLN A 487 4.93 -1.51 -20.89
CA GLN A 487 5.66 -1.39 -19.62
C GLN A 487 6.99 -0.64 -19.79
N VAL A 488 7.74 -0.87 -20.86
CA VAL A 488 8.96 -0.09 -21.18
C VAL A 488 8.63 1.40 -21.31
N ALA A 489 7.60 1.75 -22.09
CA ALA A 489 7.15 3.13 -22.23
C ALA A 489 6.68 3.73 -20.90
N ALA A 490 5.95 2.96 -20.09
CA ALA A 490 5.45 3.40 -18.80
C ALA A 490 6.56 3.72 -17.79
N TYR A 491 7.62 2.91 -17.73
CA TYR A 491 8.78 3.20 -16.88
C TYR A 491 9.50 4.47 -17.34
N LEU A 492 9.71 4.63 -18.65
CA LEU A 492 10.35 5.82 -19.18
C LEU A 492 9.51 7.09 -18.93
N ALA A 493 8.21 7.02 -19.15
CA ALA A 493 7.28 8.13 -18.86
C ALA A 493 7.26 8.48 -17.36
N ASN A 494 7.37 7.49 -16.47
CA ASN A 494 7.45 7.73 -15.04
C ASN A 494 8.73 8.45 -14.62
N ASP A 495 9.83 8.25 -15.34
CA ASP A 495 11.08 8.99 -15.12
C ASP A 495 11.04 10.39 -15.72
N LEU A 496 10.25 10.61 -16.80
CA LEU A 496 10.06 11.92 -17.43
C LEU A 496 9.08 12.83 -16.70
N TYR A 497 7.92 12.29 -16.27
CA TYR A 497 6.76 13.11 -15.83
C TYR A 497 6.34 12.85 -14.39
N GLU A 498 7.06 11.98 -13.64
CA GLU A 498 6.77 11.63 -12.26
C GLU A 498 5.40 10.94 -12.06
N GLN A 499 4.66 11.34 -11.00
CA GLN A 499 3.46 10.64 -10.54
C GLN A 499 2.38 10.47 -11.61
N GLY A 500 1.91 9.23 -11.73
CA GLY A 500 0.72 8.87 -12.52
C GLY A 500 0.99 8.48 -13.98
N ALA A 501 2.13 8.83 -14.55
CA ALA A 501 2.45 8.51 -15.95
C ALA A 501 2.46 6.99 -16.19
N TYR A 502 3.04 6.23 -15.27
CA TYR A 502 3.03 4.76 -15.35
C TYR A 502 1.60 4.20 -15.39
N SER A 503 0.75 4.60 -14.47
CA SER A 503 -0.64 4.13 -14.42
C SER A 503 -1.42 4.54 -15.66
N ARG A 504 -1.21 5.76 -16.16
CA ARG A 504 -1.89 6.27 -17.35
C ARG A 504 -1.61 5.44 -18.59
N ILE A 505 -0.40 4.89 -18.72
CA ILE A 505 -0.03 4.00 -19.83
C ILE A 505 -0.51 2.57 -19.55
N MET A 506 -0.25 2.03 -18.37
CA MET A 506 -0.54 0.62 -18.08
C MET A 506 -2.02 0.32 -17.94
N ASN A 507 -2.85 1.30 -17.56
CA ASN A 507 -4.29 1.10 -17.42
C ASN A 507 -4.97 0.62 -18.71
N HIS A 508 -4.49 1.05 -19.88
CA HIS A 508 -5.03 0.57 -21.16
C HIS A 508 -4.84 -0.96 -21.36
N THR A 509 -3.88 -1.55 -20.69
CA THR A 509 -3.62 -3.00 -20.73
C THR A 509 -4.29 -3.75 -19.58
N SER A 510 -4.97 -3.06 -18.65
CA SER A 510 -5.57 -3.64 -17.46
C SER A 510 -7.02 -4.04 -17.70
N ASP A 511 -7.32 -5.36 -17.62
CA ASP A 511 -8.70 -5.85 -17.75
C ASP A 511 -9.62 -5.28 -16.67
N VAL A 512 -9.12 -5.10 -15.45
CA VAL A 512 -9.89 -4.52 -14.33
C VAL A 512 -10.26 -3.06 -14.63
N PHE A 513 -9.29 -2.27 -15.11
CA PHE A 513 -9.54 -0.88 -15.50
C PHE A 513 -10.53 -0.81 -16.66
N ASN A 514 -10.33 -1.62 -17.71
CA ASN A 514 -11.20 -1.64 -18.88
C ASN A 514 -12.63 -2.06 -18.52
N ALA A 515 -12.81 -3.04 -17.64
CA ALA A 515 -14.12 -3.41 -17.12
C ALA A 515 -14.76 -2.26 -16.31
N GLY A 516 -13.98 -1.55 -15.49
CA GLY A 516 -14.42 -0.36 -14.76
C GLY A 516 -14.87 0.75 -15.70
N MET A 517 -14.09 1.02 -16.77
CA MET A 517 -14.44 1.99 -17.82
C MET A 517 -15.73 1.60 -18.56
N ALA A 518 -15.92 0.32 -18.87
CA ALA A 518 -17.14 -0.15 -19.51
C ALA A 518 -18.39 0.09 -18.64
N ILE A 519 -18.28 -0.17 -17.34
CA ILE A 519 -19.40 0.03 -16.39
C ILE A 519 -19.70 1.51 -16.17
N ILE A 520 -18.68 2.36 -16.00
CA ILE A 520 -18.90 3.78 -15.70
C ILE A 520 -19.48 4.53 -16.91
N ASN A 521 -19.22 4.07 -18.12
CA ASN A 521 -19.78 4.62 -19.36
C ASN A 521 -21.22 4.16 -19.64
N ASP A 522 -21.62 3.00 -19.12
CA ASP A 522 -22.98 2.47 -19.34
C ASP A 522 -23.87 2.78 -18.12
N GLU A 523 -24.59 3.91 -18.21
CA GLU A 523 -25.50 4.36 -17.13
C GLU A 523 -26.60 3.35 -16.82
N HIS A 524 -27.13 2.68 -17.83
CA HIS A 524 -28.20 1.71 -17.63
C HIS A 524 -27.68 0.50 -16.82
N ARG A 525 -26.60 -0.10 -17.27
CA ARG A 525 -25.95 -1.23 -16.59
C ARG A 525 -25.46 -0.85 -15.19
N TYR A 526 -24.88 0.35 -15.02
CA TYR A 526 -24.48 0.86 -13.72
C TYR A 526 -25.65 0.91 -12.73
N LYS A 527 -26.80 1.45 -13.17
CA LYS A 527 -28.00 1.52 -12.34
C LYS A 527 -28.61 0.14 -12.05
N GLU A 528 -28.57 -0.79 -13.00
CA GLU A 528 -29.04 -2.17 -12.79
C GLU A 528 -28.21 -2.90 -11.74
N LEU A 529 -26.89 -2.75 -11.75
CA LEU A 529 -25.98 -3.37 -10.77
C LEU A 529 -26.25 -2.90 -9.33
N LEU A 530 -26.81 -1.70 -9.14
CA LEU A 530 -27.14 -1.14 -7.83
C LEU A 530 -28.56 -1.45 -7.38
N LYS A 531 -29.37 -2.16 -8.17
CA LYS A 531 -30.72 -2.58 -7.79
C LYS A 531 -30.72 -3.99 -7.20
N SER A 532 -31.67 -4.28 -6.31
CA SER A 532 -31.99 -5.66 -5.94
C SER A 532 -32.46 -6.44 -7.18
N LYS A 533 -31.96 -7.68 -7.32
CA LYS A 533 -32.45 -8.63 -8.34
C LYS A 533 -33.73 -9.27 -7.90
#